data_96eb1204eecc991e56b7993c3fc943f0
#
_entry.id   96eb1204eecc991e56b7993c3fc943f0
#
_cell.length_a   1.000
_cell.length_b   1.000
_cell.length_c   1.000
_cell.angle_alpha   90.00
_cell.angle_beta   90.00
_cell.angle_gamma   90.00
#
_symmetry.space_group_name_H-M   'P 1'
#
loop_
_entity.id
_entity.type
_entity.pdbx_description
1 polymer ?
#
loop_
_entity_poly.entity_id
_entity_poly.type
_entity_poly.pdbx_seq_one_letter_code
_entity_poly.pdbx_strand_id
1 'polypeptide(L)'
;MNSYSHNHTTAAAASGARPSRRRIGILALLAVGTMINYLARTVLGIAAPQLTAELGIDAAMMGIVFSAFAWTYALAQIPGGIFLDRFGNKVTYFLALTLWSLFTLFHGLAVGLKTLLLCRFGLGVSEAPCFPVNSRVVSAWFPQQERAKATAIYTVGEYLGLACFAPLLFWIMGSFGWRALFISVGAAGVMFALVWWRCYREPHEDKHLNQLEREHIVNGGGMSTGAEQHTAFSWPLIRQLLAKRQILGASIGQFAGNTVLVFFLTWFPTYLATERHMPWIKVGFFAIMPFLAAAGGVMFGGWVSDKLLKATGSANLGRKLPIIAGLLMASTIISANWLTSDLAVILVMSFAFFGQGMVGLGWTLISDIAPKGLGGLTGGLFNFCANLAGILTPLIIGFIVAASGNFFYALIYIGGAALLGVAAYVFILGDVKRIELSQ
;
A
#
# COMPACT_ATOMS: atom_id res chain seq x y z
N MET A 1 50.61 -11.41 29.87
CA MET A 1 50.63 -11.15 28.43
C MET A 1 49.18 -11.16 27.96
N ASN A 2 48.57 -9.99 27.91
CA ASN A 2 47.30 -9.73 27.18
C ASN A 2 46.96 -8.23 27.34
N SER A 3 47.51 -7.41 26.46
CA SER A 3 47.17 -5.99 26.36
C SER A 3 47.19 -5.56 24.89
N TYR A 4 46.19 -6.02 24.14
CA TYR A 4 45.90 -5.53 22.79
C TYR A 4 44.42 -5.74 22.49
N SER A 5 43.52 -4.91 23.00
CA SER A 5 42.13 -4.79 22.43
C SER A 5 41.32 -3.60 22.96
N HIS A 6 41.93 -2.49 23.40
CA HIS A 6 41.14 -1.37 23.95
C HIS A 6 41.38 0.00 23.29
N ASN A 7 42.10 0.08 22.15
CA ASN A 7 42.47 1.39 21.58
C ASN A 7 41.77 1.84 20.30
N HIS A 8 40.77 1.12 19.80
CA HIS A 8 40.07 1.59 18.58
C HIS A 8 38.73 2.32 18.81
N THR A 9 38.16 2.23 20.01
CA THR A 9 36.87 2.89 20.33
C THR A 9 37.02 4.35 20.78
N THR A 10 38.19 4.79 21.17
CA THR A 10 38.42 6.13 21.71
C THR A 10 38.81 7.19 20.66
N ALA A 11 39.27 6.79 19.47
CA ALA A 11 39.70 7.74 18.43
C ALA A 11 38.54 8.41 17.70
N ALA A 12 37.38 7.76 17.60
CA ALA A 12 36.19 8.32 16.91
C ALA A 12 35.43 9.37 17.75
N ALA A 13 35.57 9.33 19.07
CA ALA A 13 34.88 10.29 19.96
C ALA A 13 35.54 11.68 19.98
N ALA A 14 36.75 11.83 19.47
CA ALA A 14 37.53 13.10 19.50
C ALA A 14 37.29 14.01 18.31
N SER A 15 36.57 13.58 17.24
CA SER A 15 36.49 14.36 15.99
C SER A 15 35.22 15.21 15.83
N GLY A 16 34.26 15.21 16.77
CA GLY A 16 33.01 15.96 16.61
C GLY A 16 32.16 15.58 15.35
N ALA A 17 32.56 14.53 14.65
CA ALA A 17 31.93 14.09 13.43
C ALA A 17 30.53 13.54 13.74
N ARG A 18 29.52 14.08 13.07
CA ARG A 18 28.13 13.58 13.17
C ARG A 18 27.93 12.44 12.18
N PRO A 19 27.04 11.45 12.48
CA PRO A 19 26.65 10.45 11.50
C PRO A 19 26.13 11.12 10.24
N SER A 20 26.54 10.65 9.07
CA SER A 20 25.91 11.07 7.81
C SER A 20 24.44 10.65 7.84
N ARG A 21 23.54 11.46 7.31
CA ARG A 21 22.11 11.15 7.27
C ARG A 21 21.70 10.49 5.95
N ARG A 22 22.60 9.65 5.41
CA ARG A 22 22.42 9.08 4.07
C ARG A 22 21.19 8.17 4.00
N ARG A 23 20.93 7.37 5.05
CA ARG A 23 19.73 6.52 5.15
C ARG A 23 18.42 7.30 5.04
N ILE A 24 18.40 8.56 5.53
CA ILE A 24 17.20 9.41 5.41
C ILE A 24 16.95 9.81 3.95
N GLY A 25 18.01 10.10 3.18
CA GLY A 25 17.92 10.35 1.75
C GLY A 25 17.39 9.13 0.96
N ILE A 26 17.84 7.92 1.33
CA ILE A 26 17.33 6.68 0.75
C ILE A 26 15.86 6.47 1.11
N LEU A 27 15.45 6.76 2.34
CA LEU A 27 14.05 6.70 2.75
C LEU A 27 13.17 7.69 1.96
N ALA A 28 13.67 8.89 1.71
CA ALA A 28 12.98 9.86 0.86
C ALA A 28 12.80 9.35 -0.58
N LEU A 29 13.82 8.70 -1.15
CA LEU A 29 13.70 8.05 -2.47
C LEU A 29 12.61 6.96 -2.47
N LEU A 30 12.57 6.12 -1.43
CA LEU A 30 11.52 5.10 -1.29
C LEU A 30 10.13 5.74 -1.16
N ALA A 31 10.00 6.79 -0.35
CA ALA A 31 8.72 7.48 -0.15
C ALA A 31 8.21 8.12 -1.47
N VAL A 32 9.08 8.80 -2.23
CA VAL A 32 8.72 9.36 -3.53
C VAL A 32 8.38 8.26 -4.54
N GLY A 33 9.16 7.17 -4.57
CA GLY A 33 8.89 6.05 -5.47
C GLY A 33 7.54 5.37 -5.15
N THR A 34 7.22 5.18 -3.87
CA THR A 34 5.93 4.64 -3.43
C THR A 34 4.78 5.59 -3.75
N MET A 35 4.99 6.90 -3.60
CA MET A 35 4.03 7.93 -4.00
C MET A 35 3.72 7.84 -5.50
N ILE A 36 4.73 7.77 -6.37
CA ILE A 36 4.56 7.63 -7.82
C ILE A 36 3.83 6.33 -8.17
N ASN A 37 4.12 5.24 -7.45
CA ASN A 37 3.45 3.96 -7.60
C ASN A 37 1.92 4.10 -7.37
N TYR A 38 1.51 4.75 -6.27
CA TYR A 38 0.09 4.95 -5.97
C TYR A 38 -0.58 5.97 -6.90
N LEU A 39 0.15 6.98 -7.37
CA LEU A 39 -0.35 7.88 -8.41
C LEU A 39 -0.67 7.10 -9.70
N ALA A 40 0.22 6.20 -10.15
CA ALA A 40 0.00 5.37 -11.32
C ALA A 40 -1.24 4.45 -11.19
N ARG A 41 -1.50 3.95 -9.98
CA ARG A 41 -2.72 3.14 -9.69
C ARG A 41 -4.00 3.98 -9.75
N THR A 42 -3.96 5.19 -9.22
CA THR A 42 -5.15 6.05 -9.02
C THR A 42 -5.55 6.81 -10.29
N VAL A 43 -4.59 7.12 -11.17
CA VAL A 43 -4.81 7.86 -12.42
C VAL A 43 -5.95 7.29 -13.24
N LEU A 44 -6.10 5.97 -13.32
CA LEU A 44 -7.20 5.35 -14.07
C LEU A 44 -8.57 5.67 -13.45
N GLY A 45 -8.66 5.71 -12.10
CA GLY A 45 -9.91 6.10 -11.41
C GLY A 45 -10.31 7.54 -11.72
N ILE A 46 -9.32 8.44 -11.82
CA ILE A 46 -9.55 9.84 -12.21
C ILE A 46 -9.97 9.95 -13.68
N ALA A 47 -9.33 9.18 -14.55
CA ALA A 47 -9.60 9.18 -15.99
C ALA A 47 -10.91 8.49 -16.38
N ALA A 48 -11.42 7.57 -15.56
CA ALA A 48 -12.49 6.64 -15.90
C ALA A 48 -13.74 7.32 -16.49
N PRO A 49 -14.30 8.43 -15.96
CA PRO A 49 -15.52 9.01 -16.53
C PRO A 49 -15.36 9.53 -17.96
N GLN A 50 -14.23 10.20 -18.28
CA GLN A 50 -14.01 10.66 -19.67
C GLN A 50 -13.64 9.50 -20.58
N LEU A 51 -12.81 8.57 -20.07
CA LEU A 51 -12.33 7.42 -20.81
C LEU A 51 -13.50 6.49 -21.21
N THR A 52 -14.44 6.23 -20.28
CA THR A 52 -15.64 5.40 -20.56
C THR A 52 -16.54 6.07 -21.59
N ALA A 53 -16.75 7.38 -21.50
CA ALA A 53 -17.55 8.14 -22.45
C ALA A 53 -16.91 8.15 -23.87
N GLU A 54 -15.58 8.32 -23.96
CA GLU A 54 -14.89 8.41 -25.25
C GLU A 54 -14.71 7.04 -25.92
N LEU A 55 -14.41 5.99 -25.16
CA LEU A 55 -14.13 4.65 -25.69
C LEU A 55 -15.36 3.73 -25.71
N GLY A 56 -16.53 4.21 -25.29
CA GLY A 56 -17.76 3.41 -25.26
C GLY A 56 -17.69 2.21 -24.29
N ILE A 57 -17.00 2.35 -23.17
CA ILE A 57 -16.81 1.29 -22.17
C ILE A 57 -17.86 1.48 -21.06
N ASP A 58 -18.63 0.45 -20.77
CA ASP A 58 -19.59 0.48 -19.66
C ASP A 58 -18.92 0.28 -18.28
N ALA A 59 -19.69 0.45 -17.20
CA ALA A 59 -19.19 0.32 -15.85
C ALA A 59 -18.70 -1.11 -15.53
N ALA A 60 -19.32 -2.16 -16.07
CA ALA A 60 -18.89 -3.54 -15.85
C ALA A 60 -17.52 -3.80 -16.51
N MET A 61 -17.36 -3.36 -17.77
CA MET A 61 -16.06 -3.44 -18.46
C MET A 61 -15.00 -2.60 -17.75
N MET A 62 -15.37 -1.43 -17.22
CA MET A 62 -14.43 -0.61 -16.44
C MET A 62 -14.00 -1.30 -15.15
N GLY A 63 -14.91 -2.01 -14.49
CA GLY A 63 -14.59 -2.87 -13.34
C GLY A 63 -13.56 -3.95 -13.68
N ILE A 64 -13.69 -4.57 -14.87
CA ILE A 64 -12.71 -5.55 -15.39
C ILE A 64 -11.35 -4.88 -15.61
N VAL A 65 -11.31 -3.69 -16.21
CA VAL A 65 -10.06 -2.93 -16.42
C VAL A 65 -9.38 -2.58 -15.10
N PHE A 66 -10.14 -2.14 -14.10
CA PHE A 66 -9.59 -1.88 -12.76
C PHE A 66 -9.01 -3.14 -12.12
N SER A 67 -9.72 -4.27 -12.19
CA SER A 67 -9.28 -5.52 -11.58
C SER A 67 -8.08 -6.17 -12.28
N ALA A 68 -7.93 -5.94 -13.58
CA ALA A 68 -6.90 -6.57 -14.42
C ALA A 68 -5.47 -6.37 -13.88
N PHE A 69 -5.21 -5.21 -13.29
CA PHE A 69 -3.95 -4.92 -12.59
C PHE A 69 -3.70 -5.91 -11.46
N ALA A 70 -4.69 -6.13 -10.58
CA ALA A 70 -4.51 -6.94 -9.38
C ALA A 70 -4.28 -8.43 -9.70
N TRP A 71 -4.85 -8.95 -10.78
CA TRP A 71 -4.58 -10.31 -11.25
C TRP A 71 -3.11 -10.53 -11.56
N THR A 72 -2.55 -9.68 -12.41
CA THR A 72 -1.15 -9.83 -12.85
C THR A 72 -0.17 -9.44 -11.77
N TYR A 73 -0.50 -8.45 -10.94
CA TYR A 73 0.27 -8.07 -9.77
C TYR A 73 0.42 -9.25 -8.80
N ALA A 74 -0.67 -9.95 -8.47
CA ALA A 74 -0.64 -11.10 -7.57
C ALA A 74 0.18 -12.27 -8.14
N LEU A 75 0.01 -12.58 -9.43
CA LEU A 75 0.75 -13.65 -10.09
C LEU A 75 2.24 -13.34 -10.24
N ALA A 76 2.59 -12.07 -10.46
CA ALA A 76 3.98 -11.65 -10.66
C ALA A 76 4.77 -11.43 -9.36
N GLN A 77 4.14 -11.54 -8.17
CA GLN A 77 4.82 -11.38 -6.87
C GLN A 77 5.98 -12.38 -6.70
N ILE A 78 5.76 -13.66 -7.04
CA ILE A 78 6.79 -14.70 -6.91
C ILE A 78 7.90 -14.49 -7.95
N PRO A 79 7.62 -14.38 -9.26
CA PRO A 79 8.66 -14.07 -10.25
C PRO A 79 9.42 -12.77 -9.95
N GLY A 80 8.73 -11.75 -9.45
CA GLY A 80 9.31 -10.47 -9.05
C GLY A 80 10.30 -10.60 -7.89
N GLY A 81 9.99 -11.45 -6.91
CA GLY A 81 10.91 -11.80 -5.81
C GLY A 81 12.16 -12.52 -6.31
N ILE A 82 12.01 -13.52 -7.20
CA ILE A 82 13.14 -14.22 -7.80
C ILE A 82 14.04 -13.25 -8.61
N PHE A 83 13.41 -12.34 -9.35
CA PHE A 83 14.13 -11.32 -10.11
C PHE A 83 14.93 -10.39 -9.17
N LEU A 84 14.33 -9.99 -8.04
CA LEU A 84 14.99 -9.19 -7.01
C LEU A 84 16.21 -9.91 -6.41
N ASP A 85 16.09 -11.20 -6.13
CA ASP A 85 17.20 -11.99 -5.56
C ASP A 85 18.36 -12.10 -6.53
N ARG A 86 18.08 -12.18 -7.83
CA ARG A 86 19.11 -12.31 -8.88
C ARG A 86 19.80 -11.00 -9.22
N PHE A 87 19.07 -9.89 -9.30
CA PHE A 87 19.56 -8.61 -9.85
C PHE A 87 19.76 -7.52 -8.79
N GLY A 88 19.36 -7.76 -7.54
CA GLY A 88 19.48 -6.82 -6.43
C GLY A 88 18.51 -5.64 -6.49
N ASN A 89 18.56 -4.80 -5.44
CA ASN A 89 17.55 -3.74 -5.25
C ASN A 89 17.61 -2.66 -6.33
N LYS A 90 18.81 -2.22 -6.70
CA LYS A 90 19.00 -1.09 -7.61
C LYS A 90 18.42 -1.35 -8.99
N VAL A 91 18.80 -2.48 -9.59
CA VAL A 91 18.40 -2.85 -10.95
C VAL A 91 16.91 -3.21 -10.98
N THR A 92 16.45 -4.00 -10.02
CA THR A 92 15.06 -4.44 -9.96
C THR A 92 14.11 -3.26 -9.84
N TYR A 93 14.38 -2.33 -8.91
CA TYR A 93 13.51 -1.16 -8.75
C TYR A 93 13.55 -0.23 -9.95
N PHE A 94 14.73 -0.02 -10.55
CA PHE A 94 14.87 0.79 -11.76
C PHE A 94 14.04 0.24 -12.91
N LEU A 95 14.17 -1.07 -13.20
CA LEU A 95 13.42 -1.70 -14.27
C LEU A 95 11.92 -1.72 -13.99
N ALA A 96 11.53 -2.09 -12.77
CA ALA A 96 10.14 -2.06 -12.34
C ALA A 96 9.54 -0.66 -12.53
N LEU A 97 10.19 0.36 -11.95
CA LEU A 97 9.76 1.76 -12.02
C LEU A 97 9.68 2.27 -13.46
N THR A 98 10.66 1.96 -14.30
CA THR A 98 10.65 2.35 -15.72
C THR A 98 9.50 1.68 -16.46
N LEU A 99 9.34 0.36 -16.31
CA LEU A 99 8.32 -0.40 -17.04
C LEU A 99 6.90 0.02 -16.61
N TRP A 100 6.61 0.12 -15.29
CA TRP A 100 5.27 0.53 -14.89
C TRP A 100 4.95 1.97 -15.33
N SER A 101 5.96 2.87 -15.34
CA SER A 101 5.78 4.23 -15.81
C SER A 101 5.52 4.29 -17.32
N LEU A 102 6.19 3.45 -18.12
CA LEU A 102 5.91 3.29 -19.54
C LEU A 102 4.50 2.74 -19.78
N PHE A 103 4.08 1.71 -19.04
CA PHE A 103 2.70 1.20 -19.15
C PHE A 103 1.68 2.26 -18.73
N THR A 104 1.98 3.08 -17.70
CA THR A 104 1.15 4.23 -17.33
C THR A 104 1.04 5.21 -18.50
N LEU A 105 2.15 5.57 -19.14
CA LEU A 105 2.18 6.44 -20.30
C LEU A 105 1.38 5.85 -21.47
N PHE A 106 1.53 4.55 -21.74
CA PHE A 106 0.83 3.87 -22.83
C PHE A 106 -0.68 3.81 -22.65
N HIS A 107 -1.20 3.90 -21.40
CA HIS A 107 -2.63 4.10 -21.19
C HIS A 107 -3.13 5.36 -21.91
N GLY A 108 -2.35 6.44 -21.95
CA GLY A 108 -2.70 7.67 -22.68
C GLY A 108 -2.80 7.49 -24.20
N LEU A 109 -2.26 6.40 -24.75
CA LEU A 109 -2.34 6.04 -26.16
C LEU A 109 -3.40 4.96 -26.45
N ALA A 110 -4.19 4.57 -25.44
CA ALA A 110 -5.19 3.53 -25.59
C ALA A 110 -6.32 3.97 -26.52
N VAL A 111 -6.75 3.04 -27.37
CA VAL A 111 -7.80 3.23 -28.38
C VAL A 111 -9.06 2.38 -28.12
N GLY A 112 -9.05 1.57 -27.06
CA GLY A 112 -10.18 0.72 -26.68
C GLY A 112 -9.85 -0.23 -25.54
N LEU A 113 -10.83 -1.09 -25.19
CA LEU A 113 -10.77 -2.00 -24.06
C LEU A 113 -9.52 -2.91 -24.08
N LYS A 114 -9.19 -3.50 -25.24
CA LYS A 114 -8.05 -4.44 -25.37
C LYS A 114 -6.72 -3.78 -25.03
N THR A 115 -6.50 -2.55 -25.51
CA THR A 115 -5.27 -1.79 -25.23
C THR A 115 -5.18 -1.38 -23.77
N LEU A 116 -6.29 -1.00 -23.14
CA LEU A 116 -6.35 -0.71 -21.71
C LEU A 116 -6.01 -1.94 -20.87
N LEU A 117 -6.61 -3.11 -21.18
CA LEU A 117 -6.33 -4.36 -20.49
C LEU A 117 -4.85 -4.76 -20.61
N LEU A 118 -4.28 -4.63 -21.80
CA LEU A 118 -2.86 -4.94 -22.02
C LEU A 118 -1.95 -4.04 -21.18
N CYS A 119 -2.23 -2.72 -21.15
CA CYS A 119 -1.51 -1.78 -20.30
C CYS A 119 -1.67 -2.10 -18.82
N ARG A 120 -2.87 -2.48 -18.35
CA ARG A 120 -3.13 -2.89 -16.97
C ARG A 120 -2.39 -4.16 -16.58
N PHE A 121 -2.36 -5.16 -17.45
CA PHE A 121 -1.60 -6.38 -17.23
C PHE A 121 -0.10 -6.09 -17.13
N GLY A 122 0.43 -5.28 -18.05
CA GLY A 122 1.83 -4.87 -18.02
C GLY A 122 2.18 -4.06 -16.77
N LEU A 123 1.29 -3.15 -16.35
CA LEU A 123 1.44 -2.39 -15.12
C LEU A 123 1.52 -3.30 -13.89
N GLY A 124 0.61 -4.29 -13.77
CA GLY A 124 0.58 -5.20 -12.63
C GLY A 124 1.83 -6.06 -12.53
N VAL A 125 2.30 -6.61 -13.66
CA VAL A 125 3.55 -7.40 -13.70
C VAL A 125 4.74 -6.54 -13.30
N SER A 126 4.86 -5.35 -13.86
CA SER A 126 6.02 -4.47 -13.62
C SER A 126 6.07 -3.88 -12.21
N GLU A 127 4.93 -3.64 -11.57
CA GLU A 127 4.87 -3.13 -10.20
C GLU A 127 5.11 -4.19 -9.11
N ALA A 128 4.93 -5.46 -9.41
CA ALA A 128 4.97 -6.54 -8.42
C ALA A 128 6.25 -6.56 -7.56
N PRO A 129 7.46 -6.28 -8.07
CA PRO A 129 8.68 -6.25 -7.26
C PRO A 129 8.81 -5.04 -6.34
N CYS A 130 7.99 -3.99 -6.46
CA CYS A 130 8.17 -2.71 -5.80
C CYS A 130 8.24 -2.83 -4.26
N PHE A 131 7.22 -3.43 -3.64
CA PHE A 131 7.17 -3.59 -2.18
C PHE A 131 8.21 -4.57 -1.62
N PRO A 132 8.49 -5.72 -2.24
CA PRO A 132 9.65 -6.54 -1.88
C PRO A 132 10.96 -5.78 -1.88
N VAL A 133 11.22 -4.95 -2.90
CA VAL A 133 12.41 -4.09 -2.94
C VAL A 133 12.41 -3.07 -1.80
N ASN A 134 11.29 -2.37 -1.56
CA ASN A 134 11.19 -1.40 -0.47
C ASN A 134 11.54 -2.04 0.88
N SER A 135 10.98 -3.23 1.18
CA SER A 135 11.26 -3.98 2.40
C SER A 135 12.74 -4.36 2.51
N ARG A 136 13.35 -4.84 1.42
CA ARG A 136 14.76 -5.23 1.39
C ARG A 136 15.71 -4.03 1.54
N VAL A 137 15.39 -2.90 0.91
CA VAL A 137 16.15 -1.65 1.08
C VAL A 137 16.08 -1.16 2.52
N VAL A 138 14.88 -1.18 3.14
CA VAL A 138 14.75 -0.81 4.56
C VAL A 138 15.57 -1.75 5.45
N SER A 139 15.53 -3.06 5.19
CA SER A 139 16.33 -4.04 5.96
C SER A 139 17.83 -3.83 5.82
N ALA A 140 18.29 -3.39 4.65
CA ALA A 140 19.72 -3.13 4.40
C ALA A 140 20.20 -1.81 5.01
N TRP A 141 19.39 -0.74 4.95
CA TRP A 141 19.77 0.61 5.32
C TRP A 141 19.44 1.00 6.76
N PHE A 142 18.55 0.26 7.43
CA PHE A 142 18.06 0.64 8.76
C PHE A 142 18.32 -0.43 9.82
N PRO A 143 18.76 0.00 11.03
CA PRO A 143 18.76 -0.85 12.21
C PRO A 143 17.38 -1.47 12.46
N GLN A 144 17.33 -2.68 13.01
CA GLN A 144 16.08 -3.41 13.26
C GLN A 144 15.06 -2.58 14.05
N GLN A 145 15.51 -1.76 15.00
CA GLN A 145 14.67 -0.90 15.83
C GLN A 145 14.02 0.26 15.05
N GLU A 146 14.63 0.69 13.93
CA GLU A 146 14.17 1.82 13.11
C GLU A 146 13.33 1.38 11.89
N ARG A 147 13.34 0.08 11.54
CA ARG A 147 12.68 -0.45 10.32
C ARG A 147 11.18 -0.19 10.30
N ALA A 148 10.49 -0.39 11.43
CA ALA A 148 9.06 -0.13 11.52
C ALA A 148 8.72 1.34 11.23
N LYS A 149 9.54 2.27 11.78
CA LYS A 149 9.39 3.71 11.53
C LYS A 149 9.66 4.07 10.07
N ALA A 150 10.71 3.50 9.47
CA ALA A 150 11.05 3.71 8.06
C ALA A 150 9.91 3.21 7.14
N THR A 151 9.38 2.01 7.42
CA THR A 151 8.23 1.46 6.69
C THR A 151 7.00 2.35 6.82
N ALA A 152 6.68 2.82 8.03
CA ALA A 152 5.55 3.72 8.24
C ALA A 152 5.69 5.03 7.45
N ILE A 153 6.90 5.60 7.35
CA ILE A 153 7.13 6.86 6.62
C ILE A 153 6.84 6.70 5.13
N TYR A 154 7.35 5.66 4.46
CA TYR A 154 7.05 5.51 3.04
C TYR A 154 5.60 5.08 2.79
N THR A 155 4.98 4.32 3.70
CA THR A 155 3.55 3.95 3.59
C THR A 155 2.63 5.16 3.79
N VAL A 156 2.91 6.06 4.75
CA VAL A 156 2.17 7.32 4.88
C VAL A 156 2.35 8.19 3.63
N GLY A 157 3.52 8.11 2.98
CA GLY A 157 3.79 8.75 1.69
C GLY A 157 2.79 8.41 0.59
N GLU A 158 2.19 7.21 0.61
CA GLU A 158 1.13 6.80 -0.32
C GLU A 158 -0.07 7.75 -0.27
N TYR A 159 -0.61 7.95 0.92
CA TYR A 159 -1.79 8.80 1.14
C TYR A 159 -1.47 10.29 0.99
N LEU A 160 -0.32 10.73 1.51
CA LEU A 160 0.12 12.12 1.38
C LEU A 160 0.37 12.48 -0.08
N GLY A 161 0.97 11.57 -0.84
CA GLY A 161 1.18 11.75 -2.27
C GLY A 161 -0.14 11.97 -3.02
N LEU A 162 -1.13 11.09 -2.77
CA LEU A 162 -2.46 11.22 -3.36
C LEU A 162 -3.14 12.52 -2.96
N ALA A 163 -3.08 12.91 -1.68
CA ALA A 163 -3.65 14.17 -1.20
C ALA A 163 -2.99 15.40 -1.84
N CYS A 164 -1.67 15.45 -1.88
CA CYS A 164 -0.93 16.59 -2.40
C CYS A 164 -1.08 16.75 -3.92
N PHE A 165 -1.13 15.65 -4.67
CA PHE A 165 -1.19 15.69 -6.12
C PHE A 165 -2.61 15.64 -6.69
N ALA A 166 -3.64 15.28 -5.91
CA ALA A 166 -5.01 15.24 -6.39
C ALA A 166 -5.42 16.53 -7.13
N PRO A 167 -5.24 17.76 -6.61
CA PRO A 167 -5.65 18.97 -7.32
C PRO A 167 -4.94 19.12 -8.68
N LEU A 168 -3.65 18.80 -8.74
CA LEU A 168 -2.87 18.86 -9.99
C LEU A 168 -3.38 17.83 -11.00
N LEU A 169 -3.63 16.58 -10.56
CA LEU A 169 -4.11 15.52 -11.45
C LEU A 169 -5.50 15.85 -12.01
N PHE A 170 -6.42 16.35 -11.17
CA PHE A 170 -7.74 16.75 -11.62
C PHE A 170 -7.73 18.02 -12.48
N TRP A 171 -6.78 18.95 -12.25
CA TRP A 171 -6.56 20.09 -13.12
C TRP A 171 -6.06 19.67 -14.51
N ILE A 172 -5.06 18.77 -14.58
CA ILE A 172 -4.59 18.21 -15.86
C ILE A 172 -5.74 17.50 -16.58
N MET A 173 -6.53 16.70 -15.84
CA MET A 173 -7.68 15.98 -16.36
C MET A 173 -8.71 16.92 -16.97
N GLY A 174 -9.05 18.02 -16.26
CA GLY A 174 -10.06 18.98 -16.69
C GLY A 174 -9.58 19.88 -17.84
N SER A 175 -8.29 20.20 -17.92
CA SER A 175 -7.72 21.15 -18.89
C SER A 175 -7.22 20.45 -20.16
N PHE A 176 -6.63 19.28 -20.04
CA PHE A 176 -5.92 18.58 -21.13
C PHE A 176 -6.47 17.19 -21.43
N GLY A 177 -7.43 16.69 -20.62
CA GLY A 177 -8.04 15.40 -20.77
C GLY A 177 -7.24 14.23 -20.22
N TRP A 178 -7.84 13.05 -20.27
CA TRP A 178 -7.31 11.83 -19.66
C TRP A 178 -6.01 11.32 -20.31
N ARG A 179 -5.80 11.56 -21.61
CA ARG A 179 -4.56 11.16 -22.31
C ARG A 179 -3.34 11.89 -21.74
N ALA A 180 -3.45 13.22 -21.60
CA ALA A 180 -2.41 14.04 -21.04
C ALA A 180 -2.10 13.67 -19.57
N LEU A 181 -3.14 13.29 -18.80
CA LEU A 181 -2.98 12.84 -17.43
C LEU A 181 -2.10 11.59 -17.33
N PHE A 182 -2.35 10.57 -18.14
CA PHE A 182 -1.51 9.36 -18.16
C PHE A 182 -0.09 9.63 -18.66
N ILE A 183 0.04 10.43 -19.72
CA ILE A 183 1.35 10.77 -20.29
C ILE A 183 2.19 11.55 -19.26
N SER A 184 1.62 12.54 -18.56
CA SER A 184 2.33 13.34 -17.56
C SER A 184 2.79 12.51 -16.35
N VAL A 185 1.92 11.64 -15.83
CA VAL A 185 2.27 10.78 -14.68
C VAL A 185 3.30 9.71 -15.08
N GLY A 186 3.14 9.10 -16.25
CA GLY A 186 4.11 8.15 -16.76
C GLY A 186 5.49 8.78 -17.03
N ALA A 187 5.52 9.98 -17.63
CA ALA A 187 6.75 10.72 -17.87
C ALA A 187 7.46 11.10 -16.55
N ALA A 188 6.70 11.57 -15.55
CA ALA A 188 7.25 11.86 -14.22
C ALA A 188 7.88 10.61 -13.58
N GLY A 189 7.24 9.45 -13.72
CA GLY A 189 7.78 8.18 -13.23
C GLY A 189 9.07 7.76 -13.94
N VAL A 190 9.14 7.90 -15.27
CA VAL A 190 10.39 7.62 -16.03
C VAL A 190 11.52 8.57 -15.60
N MET A 191 11.22 9.86 -15.42
CA MET A 191 12.22 10.82 -14.89
C MET A 191 12.70 10.40 -13.51
N PHE A 192 11.79 9.97 -12.63
CA PHE A 192 12.19 9.51 -11.30
C PHE A 192 12.98 8.20 -11.35
N ALA A 193 12.76 7.32 -12.32
CA ALA A 193 13.59 6.14 -12.52
C ALA A 193 15.05 6.49 -12.78
N LEU A 194 15.31 7.54 -13.55
CA LEU A 194 16.66 8.06 -13.78
C LEU A 194 17.29 8.63 -12.49
N VAL A 195 16.47 9.34 -11.68
CA VAL A 195 16.90 9.81 -10.36
C VAL A 195 17.27 8.64 -9.46
N TRP A 196 16.41 7.60 -9.39
CA TRP A 196 16.71 6.38 -8.65
C TRP A 196 18.02 5.76 -9.08
N TRP A 197 18.22 5.55 -10.38
CA TRP A 197 19.45 4.94 -10.93
C TRP A 197 20.71 5.71 -10.54
N ARG A 198 20.63 7.04 -10.52
CA ARG A 198 21.76 7.92 -10.18
C ARG A 198 22.01 8.00 -8.69
N CYS A 199 20.97 8.06 -7.86
CA CYS A 199 21.07 8.40 -6.45
C CYS A 199 21.13 7.18 -5.53
N TYR A 200 20.48 6.07 -5.90
CA TYR A 200 20.50 4.87 -5.07
C TYR A 200 21.80 4.11 -5.23
N ARG A 201 22.35 3.68 -4.10
CA ARG A 201 23.47 2.73 -4.01
C ARG A 201 23.17 1.74 -2.88
N GLU A 202 23.78 0.57 -2.94
CA GLU A 202 23.76 -0.34 -1.79
C GLU A 202 24.63 0.21 -0.65
N PRO A 203 24.33 -0.09 0.64
CA PRO A 203 25.07 0.48 1.77
C PRO A 203 26.58 0.22 1.72
N HIS A 204 26.99 -0.92 1.15
CA HIS A 204 28.42 -1.28 1.02
C HIS A 204 29.12 -0.53 -0.10
N GLU A 205 28.40 -0.01 -1.10
CA GLU A 205 28.94 0.73 -2.24
C GLU A 205 28.85 2.25 -2.08
N ASP A 206 28.07 2.75 -1.10
CA ASP A 206 27.79 4.18 -0.96
C ASP A 206 28.97 4.90 -0.30
N LYS A 207 29.68 5.70 -1.11
CA LYS A 207 30.84 6.49 -0.67
C LYS A 207 30.47 7.67 0.25
N HIS A 208 29.19 8.04 0.29
CA HIS A 208 28.70 9.14 1.14
C HIS A 208 28.28 8.67 2.54
N LEU A 209 28.31 7.37 2.78
CA LEU A 209 28.05 6.75 4.07
C LEU A 209 29.31 6.81 4.94
N ASN A 210 29.30 7.65 5.98
CA ASN A 210 30.43 7.74 6.88
C ASN A 210 30.51 6.52 7.84
N GLN A 211 31.67 6.32 8.46
CA GLN A 211 31.92 5.16 9.32
C GLN A 211 30.95 5.11 10.51
N LEU A 212 30.61 6.24 11.12
CA LEU A 212 29.71 6.29 12.27
C LEU A 212 28.27 5.82 11.91
N GLU A 213 27.74 6.24 10.76
CA GLU A 213 26.43 5.77 10.31
C GLU A 213 26.49 4.31 9.87
N ARG A 214 27.59 3.88 9.24
CA ARG A 214 27.82 2.48 8.87
C ARG A 214 27.82 1.56 10.09
N GLU A 215 28.56 1.93 11.15
CA GLU A 215 28.61 1.19 12.41
C GLU A 215 27.22 1.15 13.08
N HIS A 216 26.47 2.25 13.07
CA HIS A 216 25.12 2.30 13.58
C HIS A 216 24.19 1.32 12.86
N ILE A 217 24.27 1.24 11.52
CA ILE A 217 23.46 0.32 10.71
C ILE A 217 23.85 -1.13 11.01
N VAL A 218 25.16 -1.46 10.99
CA VAL A 218 25.67 -2.84 11.20
C VAL A 218 25.36 -3.33 12.60
N ASN A 219 25.68 -2.54 13.64
CA ASN A 219 25.44 -2.90 15.04
C ASN A 219 23.93 -3.05 15.34
N GLY A 220 23.09 -2.35 14.59
CA GLY A 220 21.64 -2.49 14.68
C GLY A 220 21.04 -3.61 13.82
N GLY A 221 21.87 -4.49 13.22
CA GLY A 221 21.41 -5.62 12.40
C GLY A 221 20.99 -5.25 10.98
N GLY A 222 21.40 -4.08 10.48
CA GLY A 222 21.34 -3.71 9.07
C GLY A 222 22.52 -4.28 8.28
N MET A 223 22.52 -4.03 6.95
CA MET A 223 23.54 -4.56 6.00
C MET A 223 23.66 -6.09 5.95
N SER A 224 22.81 -6.82 6.67
CA SER A 224 22.75 -8.26 6.55
C SER A 224 22.16 -8.60 5.17
N THR A 225 23.01 -9.10 4.28
CA THR A 225 22.61 -9.79 3.05
C THR A 225 22.06 -11.19 3.37
N GLY A 226 21.63 -11.39 4.62
CA GLY A 226 21.10 -12.66 5.07
C GLY A 226 19.91 -13.03 4.19
N ALA A 227 20.09 -14.03 3.36
CA ALA A 227 18.98 -14.79 2.83
C ALA A 227 18.09 -15.14 4.03
N GLU A 228 16.92 -14.49 4.13
CA GLU A 228 15.86 -15.04 4.95
C GLU A 228 15.74 -16.50 4.48
N GLN A 229 15.88 -17.43 5.40
CA GLN A 229 15.70 -18.84 5.08
C GLN A 229 14.32 -18.95 4.44
N HIS A 230 14.29 -19.06 3.11
CA HIS A 230 13.09 -19.31 2.38
C HIS A 230 12.56 -20.64 2.86
N THR A 231 11.57 -20.61 3.72
CA THR A 231 10.84 -21.81 4.11
C THR A 231 10.27 -22.40 2.83
N ALA A 232 10.68 -23.62 2.48
CA ALA A 232 10.25 -24.24 1.24
C ALA A 232 8.71 -24.22 1.16
N PHE A 233 8.20 -23.88 0.01
CA PHE A 233 6.78 -23.87 -0.28
C PHE A 233 6.18 -25.25 0.06
N SER A 234 5.21 -25.29 0.97
CA SER A 234 4.57 -26.53 1.43
C SER A 234 3.06 -26.35 1.49
N TRP A 235 2.35 -27.06 0.59
CA TRP A 235 0.88 -27.06 0.57
C TRP A 235 0.24 -27.48 1.89
N PRO A 236 0.72 -28.57 2.58
CA PRO A 236 0.20 -28.95 3.87
C PRO A 236 0.29 -27.82 4.90
N LEU A 237 1.41 -27.10 4.91
CA LEU A 237 1.65 -25.99 5.83
C LEU A 237 0.72 -24.79 5.55
N ILE A 238 0.50 -24.46 4.29
CA ILE A 238 -0.45 -23.40 3.89
C ILE A 238 -1.86 -23.77 4.35
N ARG A 239 -2.29 -25.03 4.14
CA ARG A 239 -3.60 -25.50 4.58
C ARG A 239 -3.75 -25.46 6.10
N GLN A 240 -2.70 -25.83 6.85
CA GLN A 240 -2.69 -25.72 8.31
C GLN A 240 -2.80 -24.26 8.78
N LEU A 241 -2.09 -23.33 8.14
CA LEU A 241 -2.15 -21.92 8.46
C LEU A 241 -3.55 -21.34 8.16
N LEU A 242 -4.11 -21.61 6.98
CA LEU A 242 -5.46 -21.18 6.61
C LEU A 242 -6.56 -21.75 7.51
N ALA A 243 -6.36 -22.93 8.08
CA ALA A 243 -7.30 -23.52 9.03
C ALA A 243 -7.26 -22.85 10.41
N LYS A 244 -6.24 -22.03 10.71
CA LYS A 244 -6.17 -21.30 11.99
C LYS A 244 -7.10 -20.10 11.96
N ARG A 245 -8.06 -20.07 12.90
CA ARG A 245 -9.06 -19.00 13.02
C ARG A 245 -8.46 -17.60 13.13
N GLN A 246 -7.28 -17.50 13.76
CA GLN A 246 -6.58 -16.21 13.89
C GLN A 246 -6.17 -15.64 12.51
N ILE A 247 -5.62 -16.49 11.63
CA ILE A 247 -5.21 -16.11 10.29
C ILE A 247 -6.43 -15.82 9.43
N LEU A 248 -7.45 -16.68 9.49
CA LEU A 248 -8.68 -16.50 8.74
C LEU A 248 -9.39 -15.18 9.11
N GLY A 249 -9.58 -14.92 10.42
CA GLY A 249 -10.22 -13.70 10.91
C GLY A 249 -9.45 -12.43 10.54
N ALA A 250 -8.12 -12.46 10.70
CA ALA A 250 -7.26 -11.35 10.29
C ALA A 250 -7.33 -11.10 8.77
N SER A 251 -7.31 -12.16 7.96
CA SER A 251 -7.36 -12.07 6.49
C SER A 251 -8.70 -11.51 5.99
N ILE A 252 -9.83 -11.93 6.57
CA ILE A 252 -11.15 -11.38 6.23
C ILE A 252 -11.22 -9.90 6.60
N GLY A 253 -10.71 -9.51 7.78
CA GLY A 253 -10.70 -8.11 8.18
C GLY A 253 -9.80 -7.24 7.29
N GLN A 254 -8.65 -7.76 6.86
CA GLN A 254 -7.78 -7.03 5.94
C GLN A 254 -8.38 -6.92 4.54
N PHE A 255 -9.02 -7.98 4.05
CA PHE A 255 -9.81 -7.94 2.82
C PHE A 255 -10.88 -6.84 2.89
N ALA A 256 -11.61 -6.76 4.00
CA ALA A 256 -12.63 -5.74 4.24
C ALA A 256 -12.05 -4.33 4.22
N GLY A 257 -10.93 -4.09 4.92
CA GLY A 257 -10.24 -2.80 4.88
C GLY A 257 -9.73 -2.44 3.48
N ASN A 258 -9.16 -3.43 2.76
CA ASN A 258 -8.70 -3.23 1.39
C ASN A 258 -9.87 -2.98 0.41
N THR A 259 -11.07 -3.53 0.65
CA THR A 259 -12.27 -3.21 -0.14
C THR A 259 -12.55 -1.71 -0.09
N VAL A 260 -12.48 -1.10 1.09
CA VAL A 260 -12.63 0.35 1.24
C VAL A 260 -11.50 1.12 0.51
N LEU A 261 -10.25 0.72 0.71
CA LEU A 261 -9.09 1.33 0.03
C LEU A 261 -9.25 1.30 -1.49
N VAL A 262 -9.58 0.14 -2.04
CA VAL A 262 -9.72 -0.06 -3.49
C VAL A 262 -10.83 0.81 -4.09
N PHE A 263 -11.95 0.99 -3.38
CA PHE A 263 -12.98 1.94 -3.78
C PHE A 263 -12.41 3.36 -3.92
N PHE A 264 -11.68 3.85 -2.93
CA PHE A 264 -11.09 5.20 -2.97
C PHE A 264 -10.06 5.37 -4.09
N LEU A 265 -9.33 4.31 -4.43
CA LEU A 265 -8.32 4.35 -5.50
C LEU A 265 -8.93 4.21 -6.91
N THR A 266 -10.11 3.60 -7.05
CA THR A 266 -10.68 3.25 -8.37
C THR A 266 -11.97 4.00 -8.68
N TRP A 267 -13.00 3.87 -7.86
CA TRP A 267 -14.34 4.32 -8.14
C TRP A 267 -14.74 5.66 -7.50
N PHE A 268 -14.02 6.09 -6.45
CA PHE A 268 -14.34 7.33 -5.72
C PHE A 268 -14.35 8.59 -6.62
N PRO A 269 -13.34 8.80 -7.52
CA PRO A 269 -13.41 9.93 -8.45
C PRO A 269 -14.63 9.87 -9.36
N THR A 270 -14.97 8.68 -9.87
CA THR A 270 -16.15 8.47 -10.70
C THR A 270 -17.43 8.75 -9.91
N TYR A 271 -17.55 8.27 -8.69
CA TYR A 271 -18.68 8.57 -7.80
C TYR A 271 -18.88 10.08 -7.63
N LEU A 272 -17.83 10.85 -7.36
CA LEU A 272 -17.94 12.30 -7.20
C LEU A 272 -18.33 13.01 -8.51
N ALA A 273 -17.80 12.56 -9.64
CA ALA A 273 -18.07 13.17 -10.94
C ALA A 273 -19.45 12.81 -11.50
N THR A 274 -19.86 11.55 -11.41
CA THR A 274 -21.08 11.04 -12.06
C THR A 274 -22.31 11.04 -11.15
N GLU A 275 -22.17 10.61 -9.90
CA GLU A 275 -23.28 10.55 -8.94
C GLU A 275 -23.54 11.90 -8.28
N ARG A 276 -22.46 12.65 -7.95
CA ARG A 276 -22.52 13.94 -7.29
C ARG A 276 -22.44 15.13 -8.24
N HIS A 277 -22.20 14.88 -9.54
CA HIS A 277 -22.11 15.91 -10.60
C HIS A 277 -21.12 17.05 -10.28
N MET A 278 -20.03 16.73 -9.56
CA MET A 278 -19.05 17.73 -9.16
C MET A 278 -18.12 18.09 -10.32
N PRO A 279 -17.83 19.39 -10.55
CA PRO A 279 -16.78 19.82 -11.48
C PRO A 279 -15.41 19.26 -11.10
N TRP A 280 -14.56 18.93 -12.07
CA TRP A 280 -13.25 18.29 -11.88
C TRP A 280 -12.35 18.98 -10.85
N ILE A 281 -12.30 20.33 -10.88
CA ILE A 281 -11.51 21.11 -9.92
C ILE A 281 -12.03 20.90 -8.50
N LYS A 282 -13.37 20.92 -8.31
CA LYS A 282 -14.00 20.68 -7.01
C LYS A 282 -13.72 19.26 -6.49
N VAL A 283 -13.79 18.27 -7.38
CA VAL A 283 -13.43 16.88 -7.06
C VAL A 283 -11.98 16.80 -6.57
N GLY A 284 -11.03 17.47 -7.24
CA GLY A 284 -9.62 17.48 -6.87
C GLY A 284 -9.37 18.02 -5.45
N PHE A 285 -10.02 19.13 -5.10
CA PHE A 285 -9.89 19.70 -3.75
C PHE A 285 -10.58 18.84 -2.68
N PHE A 286 -11.77 18.32 -2.96
CA PHE A 286 -12.47 17.47 -2.02
C PHE A 286 -11.80 16.11 -1.83
N ALA A 287 -11.13 15.58 -2.84
CA ALA A 287 -10.38 14.32 -2.72
C ALA A 287 -9.18 14.42 -1.76
N ILE A 288 -8.67 15.62 -1.47
CA ILE A 288 -7.59 15.80 -0.48
C ILE A 288 -8.02 15.28 0.89
N MET A 289 -9.23 15.62 1.32
CA MET A 289 -9.70 15.35 2.69
C MET A 289 -9.71 13.86 3.06
N PRO A 290 -10.30 12.94 2.27
CA PRO A 290 -10.27 11.52 2.56
C PRO A 290 -8.83 10.94 2.63
N PHE A 291 -7.95 11.33 1.72
CA PHE A 291 -6.57 10.81 1.72
C PHE A 291 -5.75 11.32 2.91
N LEU A 292 -5.90 12.60 3.29
CA LEU A 292 -5.29 13.12 4.54
C LEU A 292 -5.88 12.42 5.77
N ALA A 293 -7.19 12.19 5.77
CA ALA A 293 -7.84 11.48 6.85
C ALA A 293 -7.30 10.05 6.99
N ALA A 294 -7.09 9.32 5.88
CA ALA A 294 -6.50 7.99 5.91
C ALA A 294 -5.07 8.01 6.48
N ALA A 295 -4.22 8.96 6.06
CA ALA A 295 -2.89 9.15 6.65
C ALA A 295 -2.97 9.40 8.16
N GLY A 296 -3.88 10.26 8.59
CA GLY A 296 -4.17 10.51 10.01
C GLY A 296 -4.63 9.23 10.73
N GLY A 297 -5.47 8.43 10.09
CA GLY A 297 -5.96 7.14 10.60
C GLY A 297 -4.85 6.13 10.86
N VAL A 298 -3.89 6.01 9.95
CA VAL A 298 -2.71 5.14 10.12
C VAL A 298 -1.92 5.55 11.36
N MET A 299 -1.63 6.86 11.50
CA MET A 299 -0.85 7.39 12.62
C MET A 299 -1.61 7.25 13.95
N PHE A 300 -2.88 7.63 13.95
CA PHE A 300 -3.74 7.56 15.13
C PHE A 300 -3.96 6.12 15.58
N GLY A 301 -4.22 5.20 14.66
CA GLY A 301 -4.36 3.78 14.95
C GLY A 301 -3.11 3.20 15.62
N GLY A 302 -1.92 3.51 15.08
CA GLY A 302 -0.65 3.11 15.69
C GLY A 302 -0.48 3.64 17.12
N TRP A 303 -0.72 4.94 17.31
CA TRP A 303 -0.62 5.59 18.60
C TRP A 303 -1.60 5.00 19.64
N VAL A 304 -2.87 4.81 19.27
CA VAL A 304 -3.89 4.20 20.14
C VAL A 304 -3.51 2.77 20.51
N SER A 305 -3.08 1.99 19.51
CA SER A 305 -2.63 0.61 19.69
C SER A 305 -1.51 0.50 20.73
N ASP A 306 -0.47 1.31 20.59
CA ASP A 306 0.67 1.29 21.50
C ASP A 306 0.30 1.78 22.90
N LYS A 307 -0.55 2.81 23.01
CA LYS A 307 -1.05 3.32 24.30
C LYS A 307 -1.88 2.27 25.02
N LEU A 308 -2.80 1.60 24.33
CA LEU A 308 -3.63 0.54 24.90
C LEU A 308 -2.77 -0.65 25.34
N LEU A 309 -1.81 -1.06 24.50
CA LEU A 309 -0.92 -2.18 24.83
C LEU A 309 -0.09 -1.87 26.09
N LYS A 310 0.46 -0.66 26.20
CA LYS A 310 1.21 -0.23 27.40
C LYS A 310 0.35 -0.13 28.65
N ALA A 311 -0.89 0.36 28.51
CA ALA A 311 -1.79 0.55 29.65
C ALA A 311 -2.40 -0.75 30.18
N THR A 312 -2.69 -1.71 29.29
CA THR A 312 -3.44 -2.94 29.65
C THR A 312 -2.60 -4.21 29.64
N GLY A 313 -1.41 -4.21 29.00
CA GLY A 313 -0.60 -5.41 28.75
C GLY A 313 -1.28 -6.43 27.82
N SER A 314 -2.45 -6.10 27.26
CA SER A 314 -3.26 -7.01 26.46
C SER A 314 -3.12 -6.75 24.96
N ALA A 315 -2.56 -7.71 24.23
CA ALA A 315 -2.50 -7.66 22.77
C ALA A 315 -3.91 -7.66 22.14
N ASN A 316 -4.90 -8.30 22.78
CA ASN A 316 -6.28 -8.26 22.33
C ASN A 316 -6.83 -6.84 22.30
N LEU A 317 -6.68 -6.07 23.38
CA LEU A 317 -7.14 -4.68 23.43
C LEU A 317 -6.28 -3.77 22.56
N GLY A 318 -4.96 -3.93 22.62
CA GLY A 318 -4.03 -3.09 21.87
C GLY A 318 -4.10 -3.25 20.36
N ARG A 319 -4.35 -4.44 19.83
CA ARG A 319 -4.36 -4.72 18.39
C ARG A 319 -5.76 -4.79 17.79
N LYS A 320 -6.68 -5.54 18.42
CA LYS A 320 -8.02 -5.76 17.86
C LYS A 320 -8.92 -4.54 17.94
N LEU A 321 -8.96 -3.87 19.10
CA LEU A 321 -9.92 -2.78 19.33
C LEU A 321 -9.77 -1.62 18.34
N PRO A 322 -8.55 -1.10 18.04
CA PRO A 322 -8.40 -0.05 17.05
C PRO A 322 -8.80 -0.48 15.63
N ILE A 323 -8.56 -1.75 15.25
CA ILE A 323 -8.96 -2.27 13.94
C ILE A 323 -10.49 -2.38 13.85
N ILE A 324 -11.14 -2.91 14.89
CA ILE A 324 -12.61 -3.00 14.95
C ILE A 324 -13.23 -1.60 14.86
N ALA A 325 -12.71 -0.65 15.65
CA ALA A 325 -13.17 0.74 15.59
C ALA A 325 -12.98 1.34 14.19
N GLY A 326 -11.83 1.10 13.56
CA GLY A 326 -11.54 1.53 12.20
C GLY A 326 -12.51 0.95 11.17
N LEU A 327 -12.84 -0.34 11.25
CA LEU A 327 -13.81 -0.99 10.36
C LEU A 327 -15.23 -0.48 10.60
N LEU A 328 -15.63 -0.21 11.86
CA LEU A 328 -16.91 0.42 12.17
C LEU A 328 -16.99 1.83 11.60
N MET A 329 -15.92 2.63 11.72
CA MET A 329 -15.85 3.94 11.07
C MET A 329 -15.92 3.80 9.55
N ALA A 330 -15.23 2.83 8.95
CA ALA A 330 -15.28 2.58 7.52
C ALA A 330 -16.68 2.19 7.03
N SER A 331 -17.47 1.47 7.83
CA SER A 331 -18.84 1.09 7.48
C SER A 331 -19.80 2.28 7.38
N THR A 332 -19.48 3.42 7.98
CA THR A 332 -20.30 4.64 7.89
C THR A 332 -20.42 5.19 6.46
N ILE A 333 -19.59 4.70 5.52
CA ILE A 333 -19.68 5.05 4.10
C ILE A 333 -21.09 4.83 3.53
N ILE A 334 -21.83 3.87 4.07
CA ILE A 334 -23.23 3.59 3.67
C ILE A 334 -24.12 4.83 3.84
N SER A 335 -23.88 5.65 4.88
CA SER A 335 -24.70 6.82 5.19
C SER A 335 -24.60 7.93 4.13
N ALA A 336 -23.56 7.90 3.28
CA ALA A 336 -23.42 8.84 2.16
C ALA A 336 -24.60 8.74 1.15
N ASN A 337 -25.31 7.62 1.11
CA ASN A 337 -26.48 7.41 0.26
C ASN A 337 -27.66 8.34 0.60
N TRP A 338 -27.74 8.81 1.82
CA TRP A 338 -28.88 9.67 2.29
C TRP A 338 -28.49 11.12 2.49
N LEU A 339 -27.25 11.49 2.18
CA LEU A 339 -26.76 12.85 2.34
C LEU A 339 -26.91 13.64 1.04
N THR A 340 -27.53 14.80 1.14
CA THR A 340 -27.73 15.72 0.01
C THR A 340 -26.57 16.70 -0.17
N SER A 341 -25.95 17.13 0.95
CA SER A 341 -24.82 18.07 0.94
C SER A 341 -23.51 17.39 0.51
N ASP A 342 -22.85 17.96 -0.48
CA ASP A 342 -21.52 17.50 -0.94
C ASP A 342 -20.50 17.49 0.19
N LEU A 343 -20.49 18.53 1.02
CA LEU A 343 -19.57 18.62 2.15
C LEU A 343 -19.82 17.50 3.17
N ALA A 344 -21.09 17.19 3.47
CA ALA A 344 -21.45 16.11 4.39
C ALA A 344 -21.00 14.74 3.84
N VAL A 345 -21.17 14.51 2.53
CA VAL A 345 -20.68 13.31 1.86
C VAL A 345 -19.15 13.19 1.99
N ILE A 346 -18.41 14.26 1.71
CA ILE A 346 -16.94 14.25 1.82
C ILE A 346 -16.48 14.03 3.26
N LEU A 347 -17.17 14.61 4.24
CA LEU A 347 -16.84 14.38 5.66
C LEU A 347 -17.05 12.92 6.07
N VAL A 348 -18.18 12.32 5.66
CA VAL A 348 -18.44 10.89 5.90
C VAL A 348 -17.42 10.01 5.18
N MET A 349 -17.11 10.30 3.91
CA MET A 349 -16.08 9.58 3.16
C MET A 349 -14.70 9.71 3.84
N SER A 350 -14.36 10.90 4.34
CA SER A 350 -13.11 11.14 5.07
C SER A 350 -13.07 10.38 6.39
N PHE A 351 -14.18 10.34 7.12
CA PHE A 351 -14.30 9.59 8.37
C PHE A 351 -14.19 8.08 8.13
N ALA A 352 -14.83 7.58 7.07
CA ALA A 352 -14.73 6.19 6.68
C ALA A 352 -13.30 5.81 6.27
N PHE A 353 -12.62 6.68 5.53
CA PHE A 353 -11.26 6.41 5.07
C PHE A 353 -10.21 6.60 6.17
N PHE A 354 -10.45 7.49 7.15
CA PHE A 354 -9.69 7.53 8.40
C PHE A 354 -9.76 6.18 9.13
N GLY A 355 -10.96 5.62 9.25
CA GLY A 355 -11.15 4.29 9.84
C GLY A 355 -10.37 3.20 9.09
N GLN A 356 -10.40 3.22 7.76
CA GLN A 356 -9.61 2.29 6.94
C GLN A 356 -8.11 2.42 7.21
N GLY A 357 -7.59 3.65 7.40
CA GLY A 357 -6.18 3.85 7.78
C GLY A 357 -5.80 3.10 9.05
N MET A 358 -6.68 3.03 10.05
CA MET A 358 -6.44 2.27 11.28
C MET A 358 -6.35 0.75 11.04
N VAL A 359 -7.00 0.22 10.00
CA VAL A 359 -6.96 -1.21 9.65
C VAL A 359 -5.56 -1.67 9.23
N GLY A 360 -4.68 -0.74 8.83
CA GLY A 360 -3.26 -1.02 8.55
C GLY A 360 -2.52 -1.71 9.71
N LEU A 361 -3.01 -1.59 10.95
CA LEU A 361 -2.53 -2.37 12.11
C LEU A 361 -2.64 -3.89 11.92
N GLY A 362 -3.42 -4.38 10.96
CA GLY A 362 -3.49 -5.79 10.59
C GLY A 362 -2.12 -6.41 10.29
N TRP A 363 -1.19 -5.63 9.72
CA TRP A 363 0.19 -6.07 9.51
C TRP A 363 0.96 -6.32 10.81
N THR A 364 0.76 -5.47 11.80
CA THR A 364 1.35 -5.68 13.13
C THR A 364 0.73 -6.88 13.83
N LEU A 365 -0.59 -7.00 13.76
CA LEU A 365 -1.33 -8.12 14.34
C LEU A 365 -0.87 -9.46 13.74
N ILE A 366 -0.76 -9.55 12.39
CA ILE A 366 -0.31 -10.80 11.74
C ILE A 366 1.12 -11.17 12.14
N SER A 367 2.00 -10.20 12.36
CA SER A 367 3.36 -10.41 12.85
C SER A 367 3.37 -10.93 14.29
N ASP A 368 2.44 -10.46 15.14
CA ASP A 368 2.32 -10.89 16.52
C ASP A 368 1.81 -12.33 16.65
N ILE A 369 0.89 -12.79 15.76
CA ILE A 369 0.29 -14.14 15.79
C ILE A 369 1.05 -15.18 14.96
N ALA A 370 1.94 -14.75 14.04
CA ALA A 370 2.66 -15.68 13.17
C ALA A 370 3.49 -16.71 13.97
N PRO A 371 3.49 -17.99 13.57
CA PRO A 371 4.35 -19.02 14.17
C PRO A 371 5.83 -18.64 14.05
N LYS A 372 6.65 -19.07 15.01
CA LYS A 372 8.12 -18.86 14.95
C LYS A 372 8.69 -19.44 13.66
N GLY A 373 9.50 -18.68 12.95
CA GLY A 373 10.13 -19.07 11.69
C GLY A 373 9.22 -19.05 10.45
N LEU A 374 7.92 -18.75 10.59
CA LEU A 374 6.95 -18.73 9.49
C LEU A 374 6.33 -17.36 9.23
N GLY A 375 6.94 -16.30 9.75
CA GLY A 375 6.43 -14.92 9.60
C GLY A 375 6.26 -14.51 8.15
N GLY A 376 7.23 -14.85 7.29
CA GLY A 376 7.18 -14.54 5.86
C GLY A 376 6.03 -15.26 5.15
N LEU A 377 5.87 -16.55 5.37
CA LEU A 377 4.78 -17.35 4.77
C LEU A 377 3.40 -16.88 5.26
N THR A 378 3.27 -16.62 6.56
CA THR A 378 2.02 -16.12 7.17
C THR A 378 1.66 -14.72 6.64
N GLY A 379 2.65 -13.82 6.57
CA GLY A 379 2.47 -12.49 5.99
C GLY A 379 2.14 -12.53 4.50
N GLY A 380 2.78 -13.41 3.74
CA GLY A 380 2.48 -13.63 2.32
C GLY A 380 1.05 -14.11 2.09
N LEU A 381 0.58 -15.06 2.89
CA LEU A 381 -0.79 -15.59 2.83
C LEU A 381 -1.82 -14.50 3.19
N PHE A 382 -1.55 -13.74 4.25
CA PHE A 382 -2.37 -12.60 4.65
C PHE A 382 -2.45 -11.54 3.55
N ASN A 383 -1.30 -11.21 2.92
CA ASN A 383 -1.26 -10.26 1.81
C ASN A 383 -2.02 -10.76 0.59
N PHE A 384 -1.90 -12.05 0.25
CA PHE A 384 -2.66 -12.65 -0.84
C PHE A 384 -4.17 -12.48 -0.61
N CYS A 385 -4.68 -12.85 0.57
CA CYS A 385 -6.09 -12.67 0.90
C CYS A 385 -6.52 -11.20 0.84
N ALA A 386 -5.68 -10.28 1.33
CA ALA A 386 -5.92 -8.85 1.26
C ALA A 386 -6.02 -8.33 -0.19
N ASN A 387 -5.16 -8.82 -1.08
CA ASN A 387 -5.13 -8.41 -2.48
C ASN A 387 -6.30 -8.97 -3.31
N LEU A 388 -7.02 -10.00 -2.84
CA LEU A 388 -8.28 -10.44 -3.47
C LEU A 388 -9.30 -9.30 -3.52
N ALA A 389 -9.26 -8.34 -2.58
CA ALA A 389 -10.10 -7.14 -2.65
C ALA A 389 -9.79 -6.29 -3.89
N GLY A 390 -8.53 -6.22 -4.31
CA GLY A 390 -8.13 -5.52 -5.54
C GLY A 390 -8.71 -6.13 -6.80
N ILE A 391 -9.03 -7.43 -6.77
CA ILE A 391 -9.68 -8.15 -7.86
C ILE A 391 -11.20 -8.01 -7.76
N LEU A 392 -11.78 -8.38 -6.61
CA LEU A 392 -13.23 -8.54 -6.46
C LEU A 392 -13.96 -7.20 -6.35
N THR A 393 -13.41 -6.24 -5.62
CA THR A 393 -14.10 -4.98 -5.35
C THR A 393 -14.39 -4.17 -6.61
N PRO A 394 -13.43 -3.92 -7.54
CA PRO A 394 -13.74 -3.17 -8.73
C PRO A 394 -14.75 -3.88 -9.64
N LEU A 395 -14.68 -5.23 -9.72
CA LEU A 395 -15.62 -6.04 -10.49
C LEU A 395 -17.04 -5.91 -9.92
N ILE A 396 -17.20 -6.17 -8.62
CA ILE A 396 -18.51 -6.14 -7.96
C ILE A 396 -19.14 -4.75 -8.10
N ILE A 397 -18.39 -3.68 -7.84
CA ILE A 397 -18.87 -2.30 -7.99
C ILE A 397 -19.25 -2.03 -9.46
N GLY A 398 -18.41 -2.42 -10.41
CA GLY A 398 -18.66 -2.25 -11.84
C GLY A 398 -19.97 -2.91 -12.29
N PHE A 399 -20.19 -4.17 -11.89
CA PHE A 399 -21.44 -4.89 -12.20
C PHE A 399 -22.66 -4.27 -11.49
N ILE A 400 -22.53 -3.85 -10.22
CA ILE A 400 -23.60 -3.17 -9.50
C ILE A 400 -23.98 -1.88 -10.20
N VAL A 401 -23.01 -1.04 -10.55
CA VAL A 401 -23.28 0.25 -11.20
C VAL A 401 -23.83 0.06 -12.61
N ALA A 402 -23.35 -0.94 -13.36
CA ALA A 402 -23.90 -1.27 -14.68
C ALA A 402 -25.37 -1.72 -14.61
N ALA A 403 -25.72 -2.48 -13.57
CA ALA A 403 -27.08 -3.00 -13.41
C ALA A 403 -28.06 -1.97 -12.81
N SER A 404 -27.60 -1.13 -11.84
CA SER A 404 -28.46 -0.20 -11.10
C SER A 404 -28.44 1.23 -11.65
N GLY A 405 -27.44 1.59 -12.44
CA GLY A 405 -27.23 2.95 -12.96
C GLY A 405 -26.73 3.96 -11.93
N ASN A 406 -26.46 3.54 -10.68
CA ASN A 406 -26.01 4.41 -9.59
C ASN A 406 -25.13 3.69 -8.59
N PHE A 407 -24.54 4.44 -7.64
CA PHE A 407 -23.62 3.90 -6.62
C PHE A 407 -24.29 3.45 -5.31
N PHE A 408 -25.63 3.50 -5.19
CA PHE A 408 -26.34 3.21 -3.95
C PHE A 408 -25.95 1.82 -3.36
N TYR A 409 -26.10 0.77 -4.16
CA TYR A 409 -25.76 -0.59 -3.73
C TYR A 409 -24.25 -0.84 -3.63
N ALA A 410 -23.44 -0.08 -4.38
CA ALA A 410 -21.99 -0.14 -4.28
C ALA A 410 -21.50 0.32 -2.89
N LEU A 411 -22.04 1.43 -2.37
CA LEU A 411 -21.71 1.91 -1.02
C LEU A 411 -22.22 0.94 0.06
N ILE A 412 -23.38 0.30 -0.15
CA ILE A 412 -23.87 -0.78 0.76
C ILE A 412 -22.90 -1.96 0.74
N TYR A 413 -22.43 -2.40 -0.43
CA TYR A 413 -21.43 -3.48 -0.52
C TYR A 413 -20.14 -3.15 0.25
N ILE A 414 -19.60 -1.94 0.08
CA ILE A 414 -18.34 -1.52 0.73
C ILE A 414 -18.50 -1.48 2.25
N GLY A 415 -19.57 -0.84 2.74
CA GLY A 415 -19.82 -0.76 4.17
C GLY A 415 -20.22 -2.10 4.79
N GLY A 416 -20.94 -2.94 4.05
CA GLY A 416 -21.26 -4.32 4.41
C GLY A 416 -20.00 -5.19 4.53
N ALA A 417 -19.04 -5.03 3.61
CA ALA A 417 -17.74 -5.69 3.69
C ALA A 417 -16.97 -5.24 4.94
N ALA A 418 -17.01 -3.94 5.29
CA ALA A 418 -16.40 -3.44 6.52
C ALA A 418 -17.04 -4.07 7.77
N LEU A 419 -18.37 -4.19 7.82
CA LEU A 419 -19.10 -4.85 8.91
C LEU A 419 -18.76 -6.35 8.98
N LEU A 420 -18.61 -7.02 7.83
CA LEU A 420 -18.12 -8.40 7.79
C LEU A 420 -16.73 -8.52 8.40
N GLY A 421 -15.85 -7.55 8.14
CA GLY A 421 -14.55 -7.45 8.79
C GLY A 421 -14.65 -7.31 10.30
N VAL A 422 -15.56 -6.47 10.81
CA VAL A 422 -15.84 -6.36 12.26
C VAL A 422 -16.27 -7.71 12.81
N ALA A 423 -17.22 -8.37 12.16
CA ALA A 423 -17.70 -9.70 12.60
C ALA A 423 -16.56 -10.72 12.63
N ALA A 424 -15.67 -10.70 11.64
CA ALA A 424 -14.51 -11.59 11.60
C ALA A 424 -13.55 -11.35 12.79
N TYR A 425 -13.28 -10.10 13.15
CA TYR A 425 -12.44 -9.75 14.29
C TYR A 425 -13.07 -10.11 15.64
N VAL A 426 -14.40 -9.96 15.74
CA VAL A 426 -15.13 -10.25 16.99
C VAL A 426 -15.34 -11.76 17.19
N PHE A 427 -15.81 -12.46 16.15
CA PHE A 427 -16.29 -13.84 16.28
C PHE A 427 -15.30 -14.90 15.79
N ILE A 428 -14.47 -14.60 14.78
CA ILE A 428 -13.60 -15.60 14.15
C ILE A 428 -12.17 -15.54 14.70
N LEU A 429 -11.55 -14.36 14.76
CA LEU A 429 -10.12 -14.20 15.07
C LEU A 429 -9.73 -14.80 16.43
N GLY A 430 -10.57 -14.70 17.45
CA GLY A 430 -10.25 -15.17 18.79
C GLY A 430 -9.15 -14.34 19.46
N ASP A 431 -8.32 -14.99 20.28
CA ASP A 431 -7.25 -14.31 21.01
C ASP A 431 -6.03 -14.02 20.13
N VAL A 432 -5.43 -12.86 20.34
CA VAL A 432 -4.16 -12.45 19.72
C VAL A 432 -3.02 -13.14 20.48
N LYS A 433 -2.73 -14.36 20.10
CA LYS A 433 -1.62 -15.16 20.64
C LYS A 433 -0.86 -15.79 19.49
N ARG A 434 0.45 -15.96 19.69
CA ARG A 434 1.28 -16.66 18.71
C ARG A 434 0.75 -18.05 18.45
N ILE A 435 0.62 -18.40 17.18
CA ILE A 435 0.08 -19.69 16.77
C ILE A 435 1.15 -20.76 16.97
N GLU A 436 0.77 -21.83 17.66
CA GLU A 436 1.56 -23.04 17.75
C GLU A 436 1.03 -24.04 16.71
N LEU A 437 1.91 -24.53 15.85
CA LEU A 437 1.61 -25.61 14.93
C LEU A 437 1.95 -26.91 15.61
N SER A 438 1.00 -27.86 15.65
CA SER A 438 1.30 -29.22 16.02
C SER A 438 2.27 -29.81 15.00
N GLN A 439 3.40 -30.33 15.48
CA GLN A 439 4.36 -31.08 14.69
C GLN A 439 3.74 -32.26 14.00
#